data_d33cf75456f67bc843fd4aef16be8a19
#
_entry.id   d33cf75456f67bc843fd4aef16be8a19
#
_cell.length_a   1.000
_cell.length_b   1.000
_cell.length_c   1.000
_cell.angle_alpha   90.00
_cell.angle_beta   90.00
_cell.angle_gamma   90.00
#
_symmetry.space_group_name_H-M   'P 1'
#
loop_
_entity.id
_entity.type
_entity.pdbx_description
1 polymer ?
#
loop_
_entity_poly.entity_id
_entity_poly.type
_entity_poly.pdbx_seq_one_letter_code
_entity_poly.pdbx_strand_id
1 'polypeptide(L)'
;MKKLFAILITLSLLSTSIYAQVWKPNVDDSMELSVAQAIIKANNSDPTLTKWFESAYAYAVFPKVGKGGFIVGGAHGKGVVIRGDQTMGTTSLSQVSVGAQIGGQVYAQYIMFKDETAFSHFTRGNFEMGAQVSAVAITLGASADADYDGGVAVFTIAGGGLMYEASVGGQKFKYEDK
;
A
#
# COMPACT_ATOMS: atom_id res chain seq x y z
N MET A 1 -31.25 -56.89 32.34
CA MET A 1 -30.33 -55.80 32.78
C MET A 1 -29.56 -55.34 31.57
N LYS A 2 -30.05 -54.26 30.94
CA LYS A 2 -29.44 -53.69 29.72
C LYS A 2 -28.58 -52.50 30.13
N LYS A 3 -27.26 -52.60 29.95
CA LYS A 3 -26.33 -51.49 30.19
C LYS A 3 -26.31 -50.58 28.97
N LEU A 4 -26.84 -49.36 29.10
CA LEU A 4 -26.70 -48.28 28.12
C LEU A 4 -25.29 -47.71 28.24
N PHE A 5 -24.50 -47.86 27.21
CA PHE A 5 -23.23 -47.11 27.03
C PHE A 5 -23.55 -45.77 26.40
N ALA A 6 -23.47 -44.70 27.16
CA ALA A 6 -23.53 -43.35 26.65
C ALA A 6 -22.14 -42.96 26.14
N ILE A 7 -22.00 -42.84 24.82
CA ILE A 7 -20.80 -42.30 24.19
C ILE A 7 -20.92 -40.75 24.22
N LEU A 8 -20.14 -40.12 25.09
CA LEU A 8 -20.01 -38.69 25.17
C LEU A 8 -19.01 -38.23 24.07
N ILE A 9 -19.53 -37.79 22.94
CA ILE A 9 -18.71 -37.17 21.90
C ILE A 9 -18.45 -35.73 22.34
N THR A 10 -17.28 -35.47 22.93
CA THR A 10 -16.78 -34.12 23.16
C THR A 10 -16.30 -33.52 21.84
N LEU A 11 -17.15 -32.76 21.20
CA LEU A 11 -16.80 -31.95 20.03
C LEU A 11 -15.94 -30.77 20.52
N SER A 12 -14.62 -30.93 20.50
CA SER A 12 -13.70 -29.86 20.74
C SER A 12 -13.73 -28.91 19.53
N LEU A 13 -14.48 -27.82 19.65
CA LEU A 13 -14.40 -26.69 18.76
C LEU A 13 -12.99 -26.07 18.88
N LEU A 14 -12.08 -26.50 18.03
CA LEU A 14 -10.86 -25.73 17.77
C LEU A 14 -11.29 -24.42 17.10
N SER A 15 -11.53 -23.41 17.89
CA SER A 15 -11.57 -22.03 17.41
C SER A 15 -10.14 -21.63 17.01
N THR A 16 -9.76 -21.88 15.76
CA THR A 16 -8.60 -21.25 15.16
C THR A 16 -8.92 -19.76 15.07
N SER A 17 -8.46 -18.99 16.03
CA SER A 17 -8.44 -17.55 15.91
C SER A 17 -7.55 -17.22 14.70
N ILE A 18 -8.18 -16.87 13.58
CA ILE A 18 -7.49 -16.31 12.44
C ILE A 18 -7.10 -14.89 12.88
N TYR A 19 -5.98 -14.76 13.56
CA TYR A 19 -5.33 -13.47 13.70
C TYR A 19 -4.86 -13.10 12.30
N ALA A 20 -5.38 -12.01 11.75
CA ALA A 20 -4.80 -11.40 10.57
C ALA A 20 -3.30 -11.22 10.85
N GLN A 21 -2.48 -11.91 10.07
CA GLN A 21 -1.04 -11.92 10.31
C GLN A 21 -0.50 -10.57 9.87
N VAL A 22 -0.20 -9.71 10.85
CA VAL A 22 0.28 -8.35 10.60
C VAL A 22 1.73 -8.43 10.15
N TRP A 23 2.03 -7.82 9.01
CA TRP A 23 3.40 -7.68 8.53
C TRP A 23 4.30 -7.00 9.57
N LYS A 24 5.50 -7.57 9.75
CA LYS A 24 6.52 -7.04 10.65
C LYS A 24 7.78 -6.71 9.85
N PRO A 25 8.32 -5.48 9.98
CA PRO A 25 9.54 -5.11 9.29
C PRO A 25 10.73 -5.90 9.82
N ASN A 26 11.67 -6.19 8.93
CA ASN A 26 12.99 -6.60 9.35
C ASN A 26 13.69 -5.40 9.99
N VAL A 27 14.07 -5.52 11.26
CA VAL A 27 14.69 -4.43 12.05
C VAL A 27 16.07 -4.03 11.54
N ASP A 28 16.72 -4.90 10.78
CA ASP A 28 18.03 -4.63 10.16
C ASP A 28 17.91 -3.98 8.77
N ASP A 29 16.68 -3.85 8.24
CA ASP A 29 16.39 -3.21 6.96
C ASP A 29 15.82 -1.81 7.18
N SER A 30 16.60 -0.79 6.89
CA SER A 30 16.21 0.61 7.06
C SER A 30 15.04 1.03 6.16
N MET A 31 14.87 0.38 5.01
CA MET A 31 13.74 0.64 4.11
C MET A 31 12.45 0.06 4.70
N GLU A 32 12.47 -1.19 5.19
CA GLU A 32 11.31 -1.79 5.83
C GLU A 32 10.91 -1.03 7.11
N LEU A 33 11.87 -0.53 7.90
CA LEU A 33 11.59 0.34 9.04
C LEU A 33 10.91 1.66 8.62
N SER A 34 11.39 2.27 7.54
CA SER A 34 10.78 3.50 6.99
C SER A 34 9.36 3.25 6.49
N VAL A 35 9.11 2.09 5.88
CA VAL A 35 7.79 1.65 5.44
C VAL A 35 6.86 1.45 6.64
N ALA A 36 7.31 0.79 7.71
CA ALA A 36 6.52 0.62 8.92
C ALA A 36 6.12 1.96 9.54
N GLN A 37 7.06 2.91 9.63
CA GLN A 37 6.76 4.27 10.11
C GLN A 37 5.73 4.99 9.22
N ALA A 38 5.84 4.81 7.89
CA ALA A 38 4.87 5.40 6.95
C ALA A 38 3.46 4.80 7.14
N ILE A 39 3.33 3.48 7.34
CA ILE A 39 2.05 2.81 7.62
C ILE A 39 1.45 3.34 8.93
N ILE A 40 2.24 3.43 9.99
CA ILE A 40 1.79 3.99 11.28
C ILE A 40 1.30 5.43 11.10
N LYS A 41 2.06 6.27 10.38
CA LYS A 41 1.67 7.64 10.10
C LYS A 41 0.34 7.72 9.34
N ALA A 42 0.16 6.88 8.33
CA ALA A 42 -1.06 6.82 7.53
C ALA A 42 -2.27 6.46 8.39
N ASN A 43 -2.19 5.39 9.18
CA ASN A 43 -3.27 4.96 10.07
C ASN A 43 -3.59 5.97 11.18
N ASN A 44 -2.58 6.71 11.67
CA ASN A 44 -2.81 7.79 12.63
C ASN A 44 -3.52 9.00 11.98
N SER A 45 -3.29 9.25 10.70
CA SER A 45 -3.93 10.35 9.96
C SER A 45 -5.33 9.99 9.49
N ASP A 46 -5.55 8.75 9.15
CA ASP A 46 -6.86 8.19 8.76
C ASP A 46 -6.99 6.73 9.24
N PRO A 47 -7.65 6.50 10.40
CA PRO A 47 -7.86 5.15 10.93
C PRO A 47 -8.65 4.22 10.00
N THR A 48 -9.40 4.76 9.03
CA THR A 48 -10.16 3.95 8.07
C THR A 48 -9.26 3.22 7.08
N LEU A 49 -7.99 3.65 6.91
CA LEU A 49 -6.97 2.96 6.13
C LEU A 49 -6.59 1.58 6.68
N THR A 50 -6.79 1.33 7.97
CA THR A 50 -6.52 0.01 8.56
C THR A 50 -7.21 -1.10 7.78
N LYS A 51 -8.49 -0.89 7.40
CA LYS A 51 -9.25 -1.86 6.60
C LYS A 51 -8.63 -2.13 5.24
N TRP A 52 -8.02 -1.12 4.62
CA TRP A 52 -7.35 -1.25 3.33
C TRP A 52 -6.11 -2.13 3.45
N PHE A 53 -5.28 -1.92 4.46
CA PHE A 53 -4.10 -2.77 4.72
C PHE A 53 -4.48 -4.22 5.07
N GLU A 54 -5.61 -4.42 5.77
CA GLU A 54 -6.10 -5.75 6.15
C GLU A 54 -6.77 -6.50 5.00
N SER A 55 -7.48 -5.81 4.10
CA SER A 55 -8.30 -6.43 3.06
C SER A 55 -7.64 -6.49 1.69
N ALA A 56 -6.63 -5.67 1.40
CA ALA A 56 -5.91 -5.71 0.14
C ALA A 56 -5.20 -7.06 -0.05
N TYR A 57 -5.22 -7.59 -1.27
CA TYR A 57 -4.46 -8.80 -1.63
C TYR A 57 -2.95 -8.63 -1.39
N ALA A 58 -2.44 -7.47 -1.75
CA ALA A 58 -1.08 -7.01 -1.49
C ALA A 58 -1.06 -5.47 -1.53
N TYR A 59 0.03 -4.86 -1.10
CA TYR A 59 0.20 -3.42 -1.19
C TYR A 59 1.67 -3.02 -1.37
N ALA A 60 1.91 -1.89 -2.02
CA ALA A 60 3.23 -1.27 -2.14
C ALA A 60 3.26 0.04 -1.35
N VAL A 61 4.32 0.26 -0.59
CA VAL A 61 4.51 1.47 0.21
C VAL A 61 5.79 2.17 -0.17
N PHE A 62 5.65 3.43 -0.56
CA PHE A 62 6.76 4.34 -0.84
C PHE A 62 6.81 5.37 0.30
N PRO A 63 7.68 5.19 1.30
CA PRO A 63 7.69 6.08 2.48
C PRO A 63 8.11 7.50 2.14
N LYS A 64 8.84 7.67 1.03
CA LYS A 64 9.30 8.96 0.56
C LYS A 64 9.38 8.99 -0.97
N VAL A 65 8.53 9.81 -1.57
CA VAL A 65 8.58 10.17 -2.99
C VAL A 65 8.95 11.65 -3.07
N GLY A 66 10.06 11.94 -3.71
CA GLY A 66 10.47 13.32 -4.02
C GLY A 66 9.94 13.72 -5.38
N LYS A 67 9.25 14.85 -5.46
CA LYS A 67 8.77 15.47 -6.70
C LYS A 67 9.33 16.89 -6.82
N GLY A 68 9.86 17.22 -7.98
CA GLY A 68 10.39 18.56 -8.22
C GLY A 68 10.54 18.87 -9.70
N GLY A 69 10.66 20.13 -10.05
CA GLY A 69 10.86 20.61 -11.41
C GLY A 69 10.47 22.07 -11.60
N PHE A 70 10.79 22.60 -12.79
CA PHE A 70 10.43 23.99 -13.17
C PHE A 70 9.86 23.89 -14.57
N ILE A 71 9.61 23.63 -15.46
CA ILE A 71 8.95 23.44 -16.77
C ILE A 71 8.80 21.95 -17.06
N VAL A 72 9.87 21.20 -16.79
CA VAL A 72 9.87 19.75 -16.79
C VAL A 72 10.12 19.29 -15.36
N GLY A 73 9.24 18.49 -14.83
CA GLY A 73 9.33 17.94 -13.49
C GLY A 73 9.48 16.44 -13.50
N GLY A 74 9.85 15.90 -12.35
CA GLY A 74 9.91 14.47 -12.14
C GLY A 74 9.58 14.08 -10.72
N ALA A 75 9.17 12.85 -10.52
CA ALA A 75 9.05 12.24 -9.20
C ALA A 75 9.83 10.93 -9.18
N HIS A 76 10.43 10.65 -8.02
CA HIS A 76 11.14 9.40 -7.78
C HIS A 76 10.97 8.96 -6.33
N GLY A 77 10.79 7.65 -6.14
CA GLY A 77 10.69 7.02 -4.83
C GLY A 77 11.09 5.55 -4.88
N LYS A 78 11.51 5.04 -3.73
CA LYS A 78 11.72 3.61 -3.51
C LYS A 78 10.74 3.12 -2.46
N GLY A 79 10.34 1.85 -2.57
CA GLY A 79 9.35 1.26 -1.68
C GLY A 79 9.50 -0.25 -1.56
N VAL A 80 8.64 -0.82 -0.76
CA VAL A 80 8.56 -2.25 -0.48
C VAL A 80 7.17 -2.74 -0.86
N VAL A 81 7.11 -3.95 -1.40
CA VAL A 81 5.87 -4.65 -1.75
C VAL A 81 5.61 -5.73 -0.73
N ILE A 82 4.41 -5.72 -0.15
CA ILE A 82 4.03 -6.57 0.97
C ILE A 82 2.76 -7.34 0.60
N ARG A 83 2.72 -8.63 0.94
CA ARG A 83 1.56 -9.50 0.82
C ARG A 83 1.38 -10.30 2.10
N GLY A 84 0.25 -10.09 2.77
CA GLY A 84 0.02 -10.67 4.08
C GLY A 84 1.07 -10.20 5.10
N ASP A 85 1.85 -11.13 5.62
CA ASP A 85 2.94 -10.88 6.58
C ASP A 85 4.34 -10.88 5.94
N GLN A 86 4.44 -10.99 4.62
CA GLN A 86 5.70 -11.16 3.90
C GLN A 86 6.07 -9.95 3.05
N THR A 87 7.34 -9.60 3.08
CA THR A 87 7.95 -8.72 2.09
C THR A 87 8.21 -9.52 0.82
N MET A 88 7.52 -9.17 -0.26
CA MET A 88 7.63 -9.84 -1.57
C MET A 88 8.83 -9.34 -2.36
N GLY A 89 9.16 -8.07 -2.24
CA GLY A 89 10.27 -7.47 -2.97
C GLY A 89 10.35 -5.97 -2.78
N THR A 90 11.24 -5.35 -3.55
CA THR A 90 11.42 -3.90 -3.60
C THR A 90 10.82 -3.32 -4.87
N THR A 91 10.48 -2.05 -4.82
CA THR A 91 9.95 -1.34 -5.99
C THR A 91 10.49 0.08 -6.06
N SER A 92 10.60 0.59 -7.27
CA SER A 92 10.91 2.00 -7.51
C SER A 92 9.87 2.65 -8.40
N LEU A 93 9.56 3.91 -8.09
CA LEU A 93 8.64 4.77 -8.80
C LEU A 93 9.43 5.84 -9.52
N SER A 94 9.06 6.11 -10.78
CA SER A 94 9.52 7.26 -11.55
C SER A 94 8.36 7.88 -12.32
N GLN A 95 8.35 9.20 -12.42
CA GLN A 95 7.36 9.94 -13.19
C GLN A 95 8.04 11.12 -13.86
N VAL A 96 7.68 11.42 -15.09
CA VAL A 96 8.05 12.65 -15.78
C VAL A 96 6.78 13.47 -15.99
N SER A 97 6.81 14.73 -15.62
CA SER A 97 5.70 15.66 -15.81
C SER A 97 6.16 16.90 -16.53
N VAL A 98 5.31 17.41 -17.42
CA VAL A 98 5.51 18.69 -18.13
C VAL A 98 4.46 19.66 -17.63
N GLY A 99 4.90 20.83 -17.19
CA GLY A 99 4.00 21.86 -16.67
C GLY A 99 4.74 22.86 -15.77
N ALA A 100 4.13 24.00 -15.56
CA ALA A 100 4.65 25.02 -14.66
C ALA A 100 4.49 24.56 -13.20
N GLN A 101 5.45 23.81 -12.70
CA GLN A 101 5.54 23.42 -11.29
C GLN A 101 6.75 24.10 -10.67
N ILE A 102 6.52 25.02 -9.75
CA ILE A 102 7.60 25.70 -9.03
C ILE A 102 7.66 25.07 -7.63
N GLY A 103 8.80 24.43 -7.33
CA GLY A 103 9.09 23.90 -6.00
C GLY A 103 9.31 22.40 -5.95
N GLY A 104 9.73 21.95 -4.78
CA GLY A 104 9.90 20.53 -4.44
C GLY A 104 8.82 20.09 -3.46
N GLN A 105 8.31 18.89 -3.64
CA GLN A 105 7.37 18.25 -2.72
C GLN A 105 7.89 16.88 -2.31
N VAL A 106 7.59 16.48 -1.10
CA VAL A 106 7.85 15.14 -0.60
C VAL A 106 6.55 14.57 -0.06
N TYR A 107 6.24 13.34 -0.45
CA TYR A 107 5.04 12.64 0.03
C TYR A 107 5.31 11.16 0.19
N ALA A 108 4.49 10.49 1.00
CA ALA A 108 4.41 9.03 1.00
C ALA A 108 3.26 8.58 0.08
N GLN A 109 3.43 7.44 -0.57
CA GLN A 109 2.43 6.84 -1.46
C GLN A 109 2.20 5.39 -1.09
N TYR A 110 0.94 4.98 -1.13
CA TYR A 110 0.46 3.64 -0.84
C TYR A 110 -0.38 3.17 -2.02
N ILE A 111 -0.07 2.00 -2.55
CA ILE A 111 -0.81 1.38 -3.65
C ILE A 111 -1.36 0.06 -3.12
N MET A 112 -2.69 -0.06 -3.06
CA MET A 112 -3.37 -1.27 -2.68
C MET A 112 -3.74 -2.05 -3.93
N PHE A 113 -3.49 -3.35 -3.95
CA PHE A 113 -3.87 -4.26 -5.04
C PHE A 113 -5.09 -5.06 -4.61
N LYS A 114 -6.15 -5.00 -5.43
CA LYS A 114 -7.43 -5.65 -5.15
C LYS A 114 -7.32 -7.17 -5.10
N ASP A 115 -6.56 -7.72 -6.03
CA ASP A 115 -6.49 -9.15 -6.28
C ASP A 115 -5.13 -9.57 -6.88
N GLU A 116 -4.97 -10.88 -7.09
CA GLU A 116 -3.78 -11.46 -7.67
C GLU A 116 -3.49 -10.94 -9.09
N THR A 117 -4.52 -10.64 -9.87
CA THR A 117 -4.37 -10.15 -11.24
C THR A 117 -3.70 -8.77 -11.25
N ALA A 118 -4.20 -7.85 -10.41
CA ALA A 118 -3.62 -6.52 -10.27
C ALA A 118 -2.18 -6.58 -9.71
N PHE A 119 -1.95 -7.43 -8.71
CA PHE A 119 -0.62 -7.66 -8.14
C PHE A 119 0.36 -8.24 -9.17
N SER A 120 -0.03 -9.29 -9.89
CA SER A 120 0.80 -9.92 -10.91
C SER A 120 1.11 -8.97 -12.06
N HIS A 121 0.16 -8.10 -12.43
CA HIS A 121 0.39 -7.08 -13.44
C HIS A 121 1.46 -6.08 -13.00
N PHE A 122 1.43 -5.67 -11.74
CA PHE A 122 2.44 -4.78 -11.16
C PHE A 122 3.83 -5.42 -11.08
N THR A 123 3.91 -6.70 -10.66
CA THR A 123 5.18 -7.39 -10.41
C THR A 123 5.86 -7.95 -11.67
N ARG A 124 5.18 -8.00 -12.82
CA ARG A 124 5.81 -8.39 -14.10
C ARG A 124 6.89 -7.44 -14.59
N GLY A 125 7.06 -6.30 -13.93
CA GLY A 125 7.98 -5.23 -14.30
C GLY A 125 7.40 -4.28 -15.35
N ASN A 126 7.93 -3.07 -15.39
CA ASN A 126 7.49 -2.00 -16.31
C ASN A 126 5.98 -1.66 -16.21
N PHE A 127 5.39 -1.77 -15.01
CA PHE A 127 4.04 -1.31 -14.76
C PHE A 127 3.96 0.21 -14.92
N GLU A 128 2.96 0.68 -15.64
CA GLU A 128 2.65 2.09 -15.77
C GLU A 128 1.23 2.34 -15.26
N MET A 129 1.10 3.30 -14.34
CA MET A 129 -0.20 3.68 -13.80
C MET A 129 -1.00 4.43 -14.87
N GLY A 130 -2.23 3.99 -15.11
CA GLY A 130 -3.12 4.64 -16.06
C GLY A 130 -3.27 6.13 -15.78
N ALA A 131 -3.37 6.93 -16.85
CA ALA A 131 -3.46 8.39 -16.73
C ALA A 131 -4.71 8.87 -15.96
N GLN A 132 -5.72 8.02 -15.85
CA GLN A 132 -6.98 8.32 -15.16
C GLN A 132 -6.97 7.96 -13.67
N VAL A 133 -5.97 7.19 -13.21
CA VAL A 133 -5.86 6.82 -11.79
C VAL A 133 -5.51 8.04 -10.97
N SER A 134 -6.36 8.34 -10.01
CA SER A 134 -6.18 9.44 -9.05
C SER A 134 -5.75 8.87 -7.69
N ALA A 135 -4.98 9.64 -6.94
CA ALA A 135 -4.66 9.32 -5.57
C ALA A 135 -5.60 10.03 -4.60
N VAL A 136 -6.05 9.31 -3.60
CA VAL A 136 -6.79 9.89 -2.47
C VAL A 136 -5.78 10.48 -1.48
N ALA A 137 -5.89 11.79 -1.22
CA ALA A 137 -5.09 12.43 -0.18
C ALA A 137 -5.58 11.95 1.20
N ILE A 138 -4.67 11.40 2.00
CA ILE A 138 -4.99 10.89 3.33
C ILE A 138 -5.28 12.07 4.27
N THR A 139 -6.56 12.20 4.62
CA THR A 139 -7.10 13.04 5.70
C THR A 139 -8.11 12.21 6.46
N LEU A 140 -8.48 12.62 7.65
CA LEU A 140 -9.39 11.87 8.51
C LEU A 140 -10.68 11.44 7.78
N GLY A 141 -10.90 10.15 7.64
CA GLY A 141 -12.06 9.55 6.98
C GLY A 141 -12.01 9.53 5.44
N ALA A 142 -10.99 10.08 4.79
CA ALA A 142 -10.94 10.19 3.33
C ALA A 142 -10.87 8.83 2.63
N SER A 143 -10.29 7.82 3.25
CA SER A 143 -10.18 6.49 2.67
C SER A 143 -11.46 5.64 2.80
N ALA A 144 -12.45 6.10 3.58
CA ALA A 144 -13.69 5.34 3.79
C ALA A 144 -14.53 5.17 2.52
N ASP A 145 -14.52 6.21 1.66
CA ASP A 145 -15.31 6.27 0.42
C ASP A 145 -14.44 6.00 -0.83
N ALA A 146 -13.18 5.60 -0.64
CA ALA A 146 -12.30 5.27 -1.75
C ALA A 146 -12.67 3.92 -2.39
N ASP A 147 -12.38 3.78 -3.68
CA ASP A 147 -12.65 2.57 -4.45
C ASP A 147 -11.41 2.14 -5.25
N TYR A 148 -11.40 0.88 -5.71
CA TYR A 148 -10.40 0.40 -6.65
C TYR A 148 -10.71 0.87 -8.07
N ASP A 149 -9.72 1.48 -8.72
CA ASP A 149 -9.75 1.80 -10.14
C ASP A 149 -8.73 0.95 -10.89
N GLY A 150 -9.17 0.19 -11.90
CA GLY A 150 -8.28 -0.73 -12.63
C GLY A 150 -7.59 -1.78 -11.75
N GLY A 151 -8.19 -2.14 -10.60
CA GLY A 151 -7.64 -3.11 -9.66
C GLY A 151 -6.65 -2.53 -8.65
N VAL A 152 -6.41 -1.21 -8.65
CA VAL A 152 -5.55 -0.51 -7.69
C VAL A 152 -6.30 0.63 -7.00
N ALA A 153 -5.98 0.88 -5.74
CA ALA A 153 -6.35 2.10 -5.04
C ALA A 153 -5.07 2.79 -4.54
N VAL A 154 -4.98 4.09 -4.75
CA VAL A 154 -3.77 4.85 -4.43
C VAL A 154 -4.07 5.90 -3.39
N PHE A 155 -3.26 5.92 -2.33
CA PHE A 155 -3.35 6.90 -1.26
C PHE A 155 -2.03 7.66 -1.15
N THR A 156 -2.11 8.94 -0.79
CA THR A 156 -0.93 9.78 -0.59
C THR A 156 -1.06 10.62 0.67
N ILE A 157 0.08 10.85 1.34
CA ILE A 157 0.16 11.77 2.47
C ILE A 157 1.33 12.72 2.29
N ALA A 158 1.07 14.01 2.38
CA ALA A 158 2.11 15.02 2.24
C ALA A 158 3.15 14.90 3.36
N GLY A 159 4.41 14.96 3.00
CA GLY A 159 5.54 15.00 3.93
C GLY A 159 5.79 16.37 4.56
N GLY A 160 5.22 17.42 3.96
CA GLY A 160 5.27 18.83 4.37
C GLY A 160 4.83 19.73 3.22
N GLY A 161 4.08 20.76 3.55
CA GLY A 161 3.48 21.66 2.56
C GLY A 161 2.05 21.30 2.16
N LEU A 162 1.37 22.23 1.49
CA LEU A 162 0.03 22.01 0.96
C LEU A 162 0.14 21.16 -0.31
N MET A 163 -0.31 19.93 -0.25
CA MET A 163 -0.46 19.09 -1.42
C MET A 163 -1.94 19.03 -1.79
N TYR A 164 -2.29 19.75 -2.83
CA TYR A 164 -3.58 19.63 -3.49
C TYR A 164 -3.49 18.47 -4.46
N GLU A 165 -3.90 17.37 -4.36
CA GLU A 165 -3.95 16.27 -5.33
C GLU A 165 -2.59 15.87 -5.93
N ALA A 166 -2.11 14.71 -5.56
CA ALA A 166 -0.99 14.07 -6.23
C ALA A 166 -1.49 13.38 -7.50
N SER A 167 -1.22 13.99 -8.67
CA SER A 167 -1.38 13.26 -9.93
C SER A 167 -0.41 12.08 -9.95
N VAL A 168 -0.95 10.87 -9.93
CA VAL A 168 -0.19 9.61 -9.99
C VAL A 168 -0.26 8.95 -11.37
N GLY A 169 -1.12 9.46 -12.26
CA GLY A 169 -1.21 8.99 -13.63
C GLY A 169 0.14 9.12 -14.36
N GLY A 170 0.51 8.10 -15.15
CA GLY A 170 1.76 8.04 -15.88
C GLY A 170 3.00 7.72 -15.02
N GLN A 171 2.82 7.34 -13.75
CA GLN A 171 3.92 6.81 -12.95
C GLN A 171 4.35 5.45 -13.47
N LYS A 172 5.66 5.25 -13.60
CA LYS A 172 6.29 3.98 -14.01
C LYS A 172 6.94 3.33 -12.81
N PHE A 173 6.73 2.02 -12.70
CA PHE A 173 7.22 1.22 -11.59
C PHE A 173 8.12 0.12 -12.10
N LYS A 174 9.20 -0.14 -11.35
CA LYS A 174 10.03 -1.33 -11.50
C LYS A 174 9.91 -2.14 -10.23
N TYR A 175 9.79 -3.44 -10.37
CA TYR A 175 9.72 -4.39 -9.27
C TYR A 175 10.93 -5.32 -9.33
N GLU A 176 11.49 -5.63 -8.17
CA GLU A 176 12.57 -6.58 -7.97
C GLU A 176 12.15 -7.53 -6.85
N ASP A 177 12.11 -8.81 -7.16
CA ASP A 177 11.75 -9.88 -6.22
C ASP A 177 12.81 -10.00 -5.10
N LYS A 178 12.38 -10.51 -3.93
CA LYS A 178 13.25 -10.63 -2.75
C LYS A 178 14.06 -11.91 -2.79
#